data_d9485e7298ccd9e2a20e2adff77b0b64
#
_entry.id   d9485e7298ccd9e2a20e2adff77b0b64
#
_cell.length_a   1.000
_cell.length_b   1.000
_cell.length_c   1.000
_cell.angle_alpha   90.00
_cell.angle_beta   90.00
_cell.angle_gamma   90.00
#
_symmetry.space_group_name_H-M   'P 1'
#
loop_
_entity.id
_entity.type
_entity.pdbx_description
1 polymer ?
#
loop_
_entity_poly.entity_id
_entity_poly.type
_entity_poly.pdbx_seq_one_letter_code
_entity_poly.pdbx_strand_id
1 'polypeptide(L)'
;REDLHNDIFEVVVDGDLSGGPFIRQMHPNPRLRDSLDTHFLFHGVHAQNYHIFTPAEGKDWAMVWGSQPWIKELPYANAASRYNFQHGESGRLVLEFFITPFDYAPPDPARAVSSKLEENKVLGMSWAVLDYDDDQAERYGAFWNLSHKTTMYGDASDLVAFRLAPMEKHLRKPVEADWTFQVVNLAERTVAFRDLSRGEITSWRWDFGDGESSRERHPTHRYAKPGEFIVTLRVEGPEGKARRSKVWDVTLP
;
A
#
# COMPACT_ATOMS: atom_id res chain seq x y z
N ARG A 1 -11.76 26.23 -8.50
CA ARG A 1 -11.92 25.97 -9.95
C ARG A 1 -10.64 26.20 -10.75
N GLU A 2 -9.74 27.07 -10.27
CA GLU A 2 -8.45 27.35 -10.93
C GLU A 2 -7.57 26.11 -11.07
N ASP A 3 -7.77 25.08 -10.24
CA ASP A 3 -6.97 23.86 -10.23
C ASP A 3 -7.38 22.82 -11.29
N LEU A 4 -8.49 23.03 -12.01
CA LEU A 4 -8.98 22.11 -13.04
C LEU A 4 -8.60 22.54 -14.47
N HIS A 5 -7.82 23.61 -14.62
CA HIS A 5 -7.45 24.18 -15.93
C HIS A 5 -6.00 23.95 -16.32
N ASN A 6 -5.30 23.04 -15.65
CA ASN A 6 -3.96 22.56 -16.03
C ASN A 6 -4.06 21.14 -16.54
N ASP A 7 -3.05 20.70 -17.28
CA ASP A 7 -2.92 19.31 -17.64
C ASP A 7 -2.94 18.42 -16.41
N ILE A 8 -3.73 17.38 -16.45
CA ILE A 8 -3.96 16.47 -15.33
C ILE A 8 -3.60 15.06 -15.74
N PHE A 9 -2.86 14.36 -14.88
CA PHE A 9 -2.73 12.93 -14.98
C PHE A 9 -3.73 12.27 -14.02
N GLU A 10 -4.80 11.74 -14.57
CA GLU A 10 -5.83 11.06 -13.81
C GLU A 10 -5.47 9.59 -13.63
N VAL A 11 -5.61 9.07 -12.41
CA VAL A 11 -5.46 7.63 -12.10
C VAL A 11 -6.66 7.15 -11.34
N VAL A 12 -7.26 6.07 -11.82
CA VAL A 12 -8.37 5.38 -11.15
C VAL A 12 -7.94 3.96 -10.80
N VAL A 13 -8.19 3.56 -9.57
CA VAL A 13 -7.84 2.23 -9.04
C VAL A 13 -9.02 1.63 -8.31
N ASP A 14 -9.34 0.39 -8.67
CA ASP A 14 -10.27 -0.50 -7.96
C ASP A 14 -9.45 -1.68 -7.41
N GLY A 15 -9.25 -1.69 -6.10
CA GLY A 15 -8.32 -2.61 -5.44
C GLY A 15 -8.75 -4.06 -5.45
N ASP A 16 -10.04 -4.35 -5.49
CA ASP A 16 -10.59 -5.71 -5.47
C ASP A 16 -11.27 -6.13 -6.79
N LEU A 17 -11.22 -5.24 -7.79
CA LEU A 17 -11.88 -5.43 -9.09
C LEU A 17 -13.38 -5.73 -8.94
N SER A 18 -14.03 -5.09 -7.97
CA SER A 18 -15.46 -5.24 -7.74
C SER A 18 -16.31 -4.67 -8.87
N GLY A 19 -15.76 -3.71 -9.61
CA GLY A 19 -16.40 -3.09 -10.76
C GLY A 19 -17.60 -2.22 -10.41
N GLY A 20 -18.36 -1.84 -11.44
CA GLY A 20 -19.57 -1.06 -11.33
C GLY A 20 -19.34 0.44 -11.17
N PRO A 21 -20.44 1.22 -11.18
CA PRO A 21 -20.35 2.65 -11.05
C PRO A 21 -19.95 3.04 -9.62
N PHE A 22 -18.96 3.90 -9.51
CA PHE A 22 -18.51 4.47 -8.24
C PHE A 22 -18.84 5.96 -8.11
N ILE A 23 -19.49 6.54 -9.13
CA ILE A 23 -20.11 7.87 -9.07
C ILE A 23 -21.62 7.75 -9.25
N ARG A 24 -22.39 8.58 -8.56
CA ARG A 24 -23.84 8.48 -8.60
C ARG A 24 -24.46 8.78 -9.96
N GLN A 25 -23.90 9.65 -10.75
CA GLN A 25 -24.39 9.96 -12.09
C GLN A 25 -24.49 8.72 -13.00
N MET A 26 -23.62 7.75 -12.79
CA MET A 26 -23.59 6.49 -13.57
C MET A 26 -24.38 5.36 -12.90
N HIS A 27 -24.94 5.60 -11.69
CA HIS A 27 -25.70 4.58 -11.00
C HIS A 27 -26.90 4.11 -11.85
N PRO A 28 -27.11 2.79 -12.02
CA PRO A 28 -28.18 2.24 -12.86
C PRO A 28 -29.59 2.64 -12.39
N ASN A 29 -29.77 2.87 -11.08
CA ASN A 29 -31.04 3.37 -10.55
C ASN A 29 -31.06 4.90 -10.59
N PRO A 30 -31.88 5.52 -11.47
CA PRO A 30 -31.95 6.98 -11.59
C PRO A 30 -32.34 7.71 -10.28
N ARG A 31 -33.13 7.04 -9.43
CA ARG A 31 -33.58 7.63 -8.14
C ARG A 31 -32.43 7.84 -7.15
N LEU A 32 -31.31 7.20 -7.36
CA LEU A 32 -30.11 7.32 -6.52
C LEU A 32 -29.09 8.34 -7.08
N ARG A 33 -29.44 9.06 -8.16
CA ARG A 33 -28.55 10.04 -8.80
C ARG A 33 -28.66 11.45 -8.22
N ASP A 34 -29.54 11.66 -7.25
CA ASP A 34 -30.16 12.96 -6.95
C ASP A 34 -29.48 13.81 -5.90
N SER A 35 -28.29 13.93 -5.65
CA SER A 35 -27.69 15.12 -5.02
C SER A 35 -26.18 15.16 -5.10
N LEU A 36 -25.64 16.36 -5.19
CA LEU A 36 -24.21 16.60 -5.12
C LEU A 36 -23.60 16.04 -3.82
N ASP A 37 -24.26 16.25 -2.68
CA ASP A 37 -23.77 15.73 -1.38
C ASP A 37 -23.66 14.20 -1.37
N THR A 38 -24.66 13.54 -1.94
CA THR A 38 -24.63 12.06 -2.01
C THR A 38 -23.65 11.56 -3.07
N HIS A 39 -23.39 12.33 -4.14
CA HIS A 39 -22.35 12.03 -5.08
C HIS A 39 -20.98 12.01 -4.39
N PHE A 40 -20.64 13.03 -3.65
CA PHE A 40 -19.35 13.10 -2.94
C PHE A 40 -19.20 12.07 -1.84
N LEU A 41 -20.28 11.65 -1.17
CA LEU A 41 -20.24 10.58 -0.17
C LEU A 41 -19.99 9.19 -0.79
N PHE A 42 -20.37 8.99 -2.05
CA PHE A 42 -20.24 7.71 -2.73
C PHE A 42 -18.98 7.59 -3.58
N HIS A 43 -18.56 8.71 -4.19
CA HIS A 43 -17.43 8.76 -5.09
C HIS A 43 -16.14 8.36 -4.39
N GLY A 44 -15.36 7.49 -5.00
CA GLY A 44 -14.05 7.06 -4.52
C GLY A 44 -14.06 6.02 -3.40
N VAL A 45 -15.23 5.60 -2.91
CA VAL A 45 -15.29 4.64 -1.80
C VAL A 45 -14.81 3.24 -2.20
N HIS A 46 -15.26 2.73 -3.35
CA HIS A 46 -14.89 1.40 -3.87
C HIS A 46 -13.85 1.45 -4.97
N ALA A 47 -13.75 2.56 -5.68
CA ALA A 47 -12.68 2.82 -6.63
C ALA A 47 -12.19 4.25 -6.43
N GLN A 48 -10.89 4.44 -6.27
CA GLN A 48 -10.30 5.73 -5.93
C GLN A 48 -9.84 6.44 -7.19
N ASN A 49 -10.19 7.72 -7.31
CA ASN A 49 -9.85 8.57 -8.43
C ASN A 49 -8.98 9.75 -7.97
N TYR A 50 -7.77 9.81 -8.52
CA TYR A 50 -6.75 10.83 -8.24
C TYR A 50 -6.53 11.69 -9.48
N HIS A 51 -6.70 13.00 -9.35
CA HIS A 51 -6.26 13.98 -10.34
C HIS A 51 -4.93 14.55 -9.89
N ILE A 52 -3.84 14.09 -10.48
CA ILE A 52 -2.48 14.54 -10.17
C ILE A 52 -2.16 15.73 -11.06
N PHE A 53 -1.85 16.86 -10.43
CA PHE A 53 -1.53 18.11 -11.15
C PHE A 53 -0.11 18.05 -11.72
N THR A 54 0.07 18.45 -12.98
CA THR A 54 1.33 18.32 -13.72
C THR A 54 1.71 19.62 -14.44
N PRO A 55 2.55 20.48 -13.87
CA PRO A 55 3.17 20.42 -12.54
C PRO A 55 2.26 20.95 -11.42
N ALA A 56 2.54 20.59 -10.17
CA ALA A 56 1.84 21.07 -8.98
C ALA A 56 2.59 22.22 -8.29
N GLU A 57 2.90 23.29 -9.01
CA GLU A 57 3.63 24.43 -8.46
C GLU A 57 2.78 25.26 -7.50
N GLY A 58 3.22 25.34 -6.24
CA GLY A 58 2.54 26.13 -5.21
C GLY A 58 1.13 25.66 -4.85
N LYS A 59 0.78 24.42 -5.25
CA LYS A 59 -0.51 23.77 -5.05
C LYS A 59 -0.34 22.44 -4.35
N ASP A 60 -1.45 21.89 -3.91
CA ASP A 60 -1.52 20.48 -3.54
C ASP A 60 -1.17 19.59 -4.75
N TRP A 61 -0.50 18.46 -4.53
CA TRP A 61 -0.04 17.60 -5.62
C TRP A 61 -1.19 16.88 -6.36
N ALA A 62 -2.32 16.68 -5.68
CA ALA A 62 -3.49 16.03 -6.28
C ALA A 62 -4.80 16.50 -5.65
N MET A 63 -5.85 16.40 -6.43
CA MET A 63 -7.22 16.36 -5.95
C MET A 63 -7.71 14.90 -5.98
N VAL A 64 -8.46 14.49 -4.97
CA VAL A 64 -9.16 13.21 -4.92
C VAL A 64 -10.65 13.48 -5.06
N TRP A 65 -11.27 12.79 -5.98
CA TRP A 65 -12.72 12.85 -6.12
C TRP A 65 -13.39 12.01 -5.05
N GLY A 66 -14.17 12.66 -4.20
CA GLY A 66 -14.93 12.00 -3.14
C GLY A 66 -14.80 12.69 -1.78
N SER A 67 -15.27 11.97 -0.75
CA SER A 67 -15.31 12.44 0.63
C SER A 67 -14.15 11.92 1.51
N GLN A 68 -13.12 11.38 0.89
CA GLN A 68 -11.96 10.78 1.55
C GLN A 68 -10.62 11.43 1.14
N PRO A 69 -10.43 12.74 1.39
CA PRO A 69 -9.19 13.42 0.99
C PRO A 69 -7.93 12.84 1.64
N TRP A 70 -8.07 12.10 2.73
CA TRP A 70 -6.99 11.47 3.46
C TRP A 70 -6.21 10.41 2.64
N ILE A 71 -6.80 9.83 1.57
CA ILE A 71 -6.11 8.81 0.76
C ILE A 71 -4.91 9.35 -0.03
N LYS A 72 -4.84 10.67 -0.24
CA LYS A 72 -3.70 11.33 -0.89
C LYS A 72 -2.60 11.74 0.09
N GLU A 73 -2.85 11.62 1.40
CA GLU A 73 -1.88 11.97 2.43
C GLU A 73 -0.94 10.81 2.73
N LEU A 74 0.26 11.14 3.23
CA LEU A 74 1.17 10.10 3.73
C LEU A 74 0.53 9.36 4.92
N PRO A 75 0.70 8.07 5.01
CA PRO A 75 1.56 7.17 4.24
C PRO A 75 0.91 6.55 2.99
N TYR A 76 -0.27 7.00 2.57
CA TYR A 76 -1.08 6.30 1.57
C TYR A 76 -0.73 6.66 0.13
N ALA A 77 -0.37 7.90 -0.12
CA ALA A 77 0.00 8.35 -1.46
C ALA A 77 0.94 9.56 -1.42
N ASN A 78 1.68 9.76 -2.49
CA ASN A 78 2.46 10.97 -2.75
C ASN A 78 2.91 10.99 -4.22
N ALA A 79 3.27 12.17 -4.73
CA ALA A 79 3.86 12.34 -6.04
C ALA A 79 5.00 13.35 -6.03
N ALA A 80 5.90 13.20 -7.02
CA ALA A 80 6.93 14.16 -7.33
C ALA A 80 7.01 14.34 -8.84
N SER A 81 7.24 15.56 -9.29
CA SER A 81 7.41 15.87 -10.71
C SER A 81 8.70 16.64 -10.96
N ARG A 82 9.23 16.45 -12.16
CA ARG A 82 10.36 17.20 -12.69
C ARG A 82 10.12 17.53 -14.16
N TYR A 83 10.31 18.77 -14.54
CA TYR A 83 10.14 19.22 -15.91
C TYR A 83 11.25 20.17 -16.33
N ASN A 84 11.41 20.40 -17.66
CA ASN A 84 12.47 21.19 -18.25
C ASN A 84 11.97 22.12 -19.36
N PHE A 85 10.75 22.64 -19.25
CA PHE A 85 10.15 23.56 -20.20
C PHE A 85 9.62 24.80 -19.48
N GLN A 86 9.37 25.86 -20.23
CA GLN A 86 8.70 27.07 -19.79
C GLN A 86 7.34 27.18 -20.49
N HIS A 87 6.50 28.07 -20.00
CA HIS A 87 5.19 28.32 -20.60
C HIS A 87 5.33 28.60 -22.12
N GLY A 88 4.55 27.88 -22.94
CA GLY A 88 4.58 27.99 -24.39
C GLY A 88 5.73 27.26 -25.08
N GLU A 89 6.56 26.50 -24.35
CA GLU A 89 7.65 25.71 -24.90
C GLU A 89 7.36 24.21 -24.81
N SER A 90 7.87 23.47 -25.77
CA SER A 90 7.88 22.00 -25.70
C SER A 90 8.96 21.51 -24.75
N GLY A 91 8.69 20.45 -24.00
CA GLY A 91 9.65 19.89 -23.09
C GLY A 91 9.29 18.48 -22.61
N ARG A 92 9.94 18.07 -21.53
CA ARG A 92 9.75 16.77 -20.90
C ARG A 92 9.31 16.95 -19.46
N LEU A 93 8.18 16.30 -19.12
CA LEU A 93 7.72 16.10 -17.76
C LEU A 93 8.03 14.65 -17.36
N VAL A 94 8.55 14.47 -16.15
CA VAL A 94 8.65 13.16 -15.48
C VAL A 94 7.80 13.27 -14.21
N LEU A 95 6.83 12.40 -14.11
CA LEU A 95 5.97 12.24 -12.93
C LEU A 95 6.25 10.89 -12.30
N GLU A 96 6.56 10.87 -11.01
CA GLU A 96 6.67 9.69 -10.19
C GLU A 96 5.68 9.78 -9.04
N PHE A 97 4.91 8.74 -8.84
CA PHE A 97 3.92 8.70 -7.77
C PHE A 97 3.75 7.29 -7.22
N PHE A 98 3.25 7.20 -6.00
CA PHE A 98 2.72 5.97 -5.44
C PHE A 98 1.34 6.22 -4.84
N ILE A 99 0.49 5.22 -4.91
CA ILE A 99 -0.85 5.21 -4.30
C ILE A 99 -1.09 3.85 -3.65
N THR A 100 -1.79 3.85 -2.53
CA THR A 100 -2.27 2.63 -1.88
C THR A 100 -3.65 2.29 -2.44
N PRO A 101 -3.84 1.16 -3.13
CA PRO A 101 -5.17 0.72 -3.51
C PRO A 101 -5.99 0.31 -2.28
N PHE A 102 -7.27 0.65 -2.28
CA PHE A 102 -8.20 0.26 -1.24
C PHE A 102 -9.35 -0.55 -1.84
N ASP A 103 -9.73 -1.64 -1.16
CA ASP A 103 -10.98 -2.36 -1.45
C ASP A 103 -12.18 -1.56 -0.92
N TYR A 104 -11.96 -0.74 0.12
CA TYR A 104 -12.96 0.16 0.69
C TYR A 104 -12.29 1.36 1.35
N ALA A 105 -12.60 2.57 0.87
CA ALA A 105 -12.04 3.84 1.37
C ALA A 105 -13.17 4.81 1.76
N PRO A 106 -13.78 4.66 2.95
CA PRO A 106 -14.84 5.56 3.43
C PRO A 106 -14.26 6.92 3.91
N PRO A 107 -15.11 7.91 4.22
CA PRO A 107 -14.67 9.17 4.82
C PRO A 107 -13.86 9.01 6.10
N ASP A 108 -14.19 8.01 6.92
CA ASP A 108 -13.46 7.67 8.14
C ASP A 108 -12.32 6.68 7.82
N PRO A 109 -11.03 7.10 7.91
CA PRO A 109 -9.89 6.25 7.60
C PRO A 109 -9.77 5.02 8.52
N ALA A 110 -10.32 5.07 9.74
CA ALA A 110 -10.28 3.93 10.66
C ALA A 110 -11.11 2.73 10.18
N ARG A 111 -12.00 2.94 9.23
CA ARG A 111 -12.84 1.91 8.61
C ARG A 111 -12.34 1.46 7.24
N ALA A 112 -11.23 2.01 6.78
CA ALA A 112 -10.68 1.68 5.47
C ALA A 112 -10.15 0.26 5.43
N VAL A 113 -10.27 -0.37 4.25
CA VAL A 113 -9.72 -1.68 3.96
C VAL A 113 -8.74 -1.52 2.81
N SER A 114 -7.44 -1.54 3.13
CA SER A 114 -6.39 -1.54 2.10
C SER A 114 -6.40 -2.85 1.34
N SER A 115 -6.19 -2.76 0.06
CA SER A 115 -6.04 -3.93 -0.80
C SER A 115 -4.78 -4.70 -0.44
N LYS A 116 -4.91 -6.01 -0.24
CA LYS A 116 -3.75 -6.87 -0.01
C LYS A 116 -3.07 -7.17 -1.33
N LEU A 117 -1.91 -6.56 -1.56
CA LEU A 117 -1.13 -6.76 -2.78
C LEU A 117 -0.29 -8.03 -2.66
N GLU A 118 -0.72 -9.10 -3.31
CA GLU A 118 -0.04 -10.39 -3.33
C GLU A 118 0.02 -10.93 -4.76
N GLU A 119 0.92 -11.87 -5.00
CA GLU A 119 1.07 -12.51 -6.30
C GLU A 119 -0.26 -13.11 -6.78
N ASN A 120 -0.56 -12.93 -8.07
CA ASN A 120 -1.79 -13.32 -8.74
C ASN A 120 -3.05 -12.55 -8.37
N LYS A 121 -3.02 -11.59 -7.44
CA LYS A 121 -4.15 -10.69 -7.24
C LYS A 121 -4.43 -9.92 -8.52
N VAL A 122 -5.70 -9.74 -8.83
CA VAL A 122 -6.15 -8.90 -9.93
C VAL A 122 -6.79 -7.65 -9.34
N LEU A 123 -6.41 -6.49 -9.86
CA LEU A 123 -6.97 -5.19 -9.55
C LEU A 123 -7.37 -4.45 -10.83
N GLY A 124 -8.30 -3.53 -10.72
CA GLY A 124 -8.70 -2.63 -11.81
C GLY A 124 -7.89 -1.34 -11.77
N MET A 125 -7.39 -0.90 -12.91
CA MET A 125 -6.73 0.41 -13.02
C MET A 125 -6.92 0.99 -14.41
N SER A 126 -7.04 2.30 -14.47
CA SER A 126 -6.83 3.05 -15.69
C SER A 126 -6.17 4.38 -15.35
N TRP A 127 -5.54 4.98 -16.34
CA TRP A 127 -5.06 6.34 -16.26
C TRP A 127 -5.56 7.13 -17.46
N ALA A 128 -5.63 8.44 -17.31
CA ALA A 128 -5.93 9.37 -18.38
C ALA A 128 -4.99 10.58 -18.33
N VAL A 129 -4.76 11.18 -19.49
CA VAL A 129 -4.19 12.52 -19.62
C VAL A 129 -5.32 13.44 -20.07
N LEU A 130 -5.61 14.43 -19.24
CA LEU A 130 -6.52 15.52 -19.55
C LEU A 130 -5.66 16.70 -19.99
N ASP A 131 -5.81 17.08 -21.24
CA ASP A 131 -5.01 18.12 -21.89
C ASP A 131 -5.84 19.42 -21.98
N TYR A 132 -5.37 20.46 -21.32
CA TYR A 132 -5.99 21.79 -21.29
C TYR A 132 -5.05 22.79 -21.96
N ASP A 133 -5.17 22.93 -23.28
CA ASP A 133 -4.37 23.88 -24.08
C ASP A 133 -4.65 25.36 -23.76
N ASP A 134 -5.75 25.66 -23.09
CA ASP A 134 -6.19 27.00 -22.74
C ASP A 134 -6.69 27.05 -21.30
N ASP A 135 -6.06 27.90 -20.50
CA ASP A 135 -6.40 28.12 -19.08
C ASP A 135 -7.81 28.73 -18.88
N GLN A 136 -8.40 29.27 -19.94
CA GLN A 136 -9.76 29.78 -19.94
C GLN A 136 -10.79 28.77 -20.47
N ALA A 137 -10.33 27.62 -20.94
CA ALA A 137 -11.23 26.58 -21.46
C ALA A 137 -12.08 25.97 -20.36
N GLU A 138 -13.38 25.90 -20.53
CA GLU A 138 -14.29 25.20 -19.62
C GLU A 138 -14.19 23.68 -19.75
N ARG A 139 -13.52 23.17 -20.80
CA ARG A 139 -13.40 21.76 -21.13
C ARG A 139 -11.99 21.46 -21.62
N TYR A 140 -11.50 20.27 -21.29
CA TYR A 140 -10.26 19.74 -21.84
C TYR A 140 -10.36 19.53 -23.36
N GLY A 141 -9.27 19.78 -24.07
CA GLY A 141 -9.13 19.55 -25.51
C GLY A 141 -9.00 18.06 -25.85
N ALA A 142 -8.35 17.28 -24.97
CA ALA A 142 -8.16 15.86 -25.16
C ALA A 142 -8.30 15.08 -23.84
N PHE A 143 -8.77 13.81 -23.96
CA PHE A 143 -8.88 12.84 -22.89
C PHE A 143 -8.36 11.49 -23.37
N TRP A 144 -7.05 11.30 -23.23
CA TRP A 144 -6.42 10.03 -23.60
C TRP A 144 -6.36 9.12 -22.40
N ASN A 145 -6.86 7.89 -22.53
CA ASN A 145 -6.90 6.97 -21.41
C ASN A 145 -6.56 5.53 -21.82
N LEU A 146 -6.06 4.77 -20.84
CA LEU A 146 -5.59 3.40 -21.03
C LEU A 146 -6.73 2.44 -21.41
N SER A 147 -7.90 2.60 -20.82
CA SER A 147 -9.04 1.68 -21.05
C SER A 147 -9.78 1.94 -22.37
N HIS A 148 -9.48 3.05 -23.06
CA HIS A 148 -10.24 3.52 -24.24
C HIS A 148 -11.74 3.75 -23.96
N LYS A 149 -12.10 3.96 -22.68
CA LYS A 149 -13.47 4.22 -22.23
C LYS A 149 -13.56 5.61 -21.62
N THR A 150 -14.44 6.43 -22.13
CA THR A 150 -14.65 7.80 -21.62
C THR A 150 -15.33 7.83 -20.25
N THR A 151 -15.86 6.70 -19.79
CA THR A 151 -16.57 6.53 -18.52
C THR A 151 -15.69 5.97 -17.39
N MET A 152 -14.40 5.71 -17.66
CA MET A 152 -13.47 5.12 -16.68
C MET A 152 -13.33 5.95 -15.39
N TYR A 153 -13.62 7.23 -15.44
CA TYR A 153 -13.56 8.12 -14.26
C TYR A 153 -14.70 7.87 -13.25
N GLY A 154 -15.72 7.13 -13.62
CA GLY A 154 -16.91 6.94 -12.77
C GLY A 154 -17.51 5.54 -12.80
N ASP A 155 -16.98 4.64 -13.65
CA ASP A 155 -17.41 3.24 -13.71
C ASP A 155 -16.20 2.30 -13.71
N ALA A 156 -16.01 1.60 -12.61
CA ALA A 156 -14.87 0.69 -12.43
C ALA A 156 -14.95 -0.55 -13.33
N SER A 157 -16.11 -0.86 -13.92
CA SER A 157 -16.22 -1.92 -14.94
C SER A 157 -15.47 -1.59 -16.22
N ASP A 158 -15.14 -0.31 -16.44
CA ASP A 158 -14.39 0.17 -17.59
C ASP A 158 -12.88 0.24 -17.37
N LEU A 159 -12.40 -0.15 -16.18
CA LEU A 159 -10.97 -0.24 -15.87
C LEU A 159 -10.34 -1.47 -16.51
N VAL A 160 -9.04 -1.38 -16.77
CA VAL A 160 -8.24 -2.50 -17.25
C VAL A 160 -7.83 -3.38 -16.07
N ALA A 161 -8.01 -4.69 -16.23
CA ALA A 161 -7.61 -5.66 -15.22
C ALA A 161 -6.09 -5.92 -15.26
N PHE A 162 -5.41 -5.71 -14.13
CA PHE A 162 -3.99 -5.98 -13.95
C PHE A 162 -3.81 -7.14 -12.97
N ARG A 163 -3.08 -8.15 -13.41
CA ARG A 163 -2.65 -9.24 -12.53
C ARG A 163 -1.27 -8.92 -11.97
N LEU A 164 -1.15 -8.94 -10.66
CA LEU A 164 0.14 -8.73 -10.00
C LEU A 164 1.06 -9.92 -10.27
N ALA A 165 2.21 -9.63 -10.85
CA ALA A 165 3.28 -10.61 -11.07
C ALA A 165 4.00 -10.92 -9.75
N PRO A 166 4.78 -12.02 -9.68
CA PRO A 166 5.69 -12.25 -8.56
C PRO A 166 6.62 -11.05 -8.37
N MET A 167 6.84 -10.66 -7.11
CA MET A 167 7.79 -9.59 -6.81
C MET A 167 9.18 -9.94 -7.36
N GLU A 168 9.78 -9.03 -8.11
CA GLU A 168 11.11 -9.23 -8.66
C GLU A 168 12.15 -9.49 -7.56
N LYS A 169 13.09 -10.39 -7.82
CA LYS A 169 14.03 -10.89 -6.81
C LYS A 169 14.81 -9.77 -6.11
N HIS A 170 15.19 -8.72 -6.84
CA HIS A 170 15.95 -7.59 -6.28
C HIS A 170 15.12 -6.67 -5.38
N LEU A 171 13.78 -6.73 -5.46
CA LEU A 171 12.87 -5.97 -4.59
C LEU A 171 12.48 -6.73 -3.32
N ARG A 172 12.78 -8.03 -3.27
CA ARG A 172 12.46 -8.87 -2.13
C ARG A 172 13.43 -8.59 -0.98
N LYS A 173 12.89 -8.45 0.21
CA LYS A 173 13.71 -8.25 1.42
C LYS A 173 14.38 -9.56 1.80
N PRO A 174 15.70 -9.59 2.02
CA PRO A 174 16.38 -10.78 2.48
C PRO A 174 15.86 -11.22 3.85
N VAL A 175 15.96 -12.51 4.11
CA VAL A 175 15.65 -13.06 5.43
C VAL A 175 16.77 -12.69 6.39
N GLU A 176 16.42 -11.99 7.47
CA GLU A 176 17.35 -11.61 8.55
C GLU A 176 16.83 -12.18 9.87
N ALA A 177 17.67 -12.91 10.61
CA ALA A 177 17.31 -13.44 11.91
C ALA A 177 17.64 -12.43 13.01
N ASP A 178 16.67 -12.10 13.83
CA ASP A 178 16.90 -11.38 15.10
C ASP A 178 15.84 -11.80 16.13
N TRP A 179 16.18 -11.60 17.41
CA TRP A 179 15.30 -11.98 18.50
C TRP A 179 15.69 -11.29 19.81
N THR A 180 14.74 -11.27 20.73
CA THR A 180 14.93 -10.82 22.11
C THR A 180 14.34 -11.82 23.09
N PHE A 181 14.57 -11.61 24.37
CA PHE A 181 14.01 -12.43 25.42
C PHE A 181 13.61 -11.62 26.64
N GLN A 182 12.74 -12.21 27.44
CA GLN A 182 12.33 -11.68 28.75
C GLN A 182 12.34 -12.83 29.77
N VAL A 183 12.92 -12.60 30.92
CA VAL A 183 12.84 -13.55 32.05
C VAL A 183 11.44 -13.46 32.64
N VAL A 184 10.68 -14.54 32.53
CA VAL A 184 9.31 -14.65 33.06
C VAL A 184 9.32 -15.04 34.53
N ASN A 185 10.18 -16.02 34.88
CA ASN A 185 10.33 -16.48 36.26
C ASN A 185 11.80 -16.87 36.49
N LEU A 186 12.49 -16.06 37.28
CA LEU A 186 13.90 -16.25 37.55
C LEU A 186 14.16 -17.49 38.41
N ALA A 187 13.33 -17.71 39.44
CA ALA A 187 13.47 -18.87 40.34
C ALA A 187 13.28 -20.21 39.63
N GLU A 188 12.40 -20.24 38.62
CA GLU A 188 12.16 -21.41 37.79
C GLU A 188 12.98 -21.43 36.52
N ARG A 189 13.85 -20.45 36.30
CA ARG A 189 14.67 -20.30 35.08
C ARG A 189 13.84 -20.33 33.81
N THR A 190 12.68 -19.67 33.83
CA THR A 190 11.74 -19.63 32.70
C THR A 190 11.92 -18.33 31.92
N VAL A 191 12.16 -18.45 30.62
CA VAL A 191 12.45 -17.37 29.69
C VAL A 191 11.49 -17.43 28.52
N ALA A 192 10.87 -16.29 28.19
CA ALA A 192 10.08 -16.11 26.98
C ALA A 192 10.96 -15.49 25.89
N PHE A 193 11.02 -16.12 24.74
CA PHE A 193 11.75 -15.64 23.56
C PHE A 193 10.79 -15.02 22.55
N ARG A 194 11.23 -13.94 21.93
CA ARG A 194 10.44 -13.22 20.92
C ARG A 194 11.24 -13.06 19.64
N ASP A 195 10.69 -13.59 18.56
CA ASP A 195 11.18 -13.37 17.20
C ASP A 195 11.04 -11.89 16.79
N LEU A 196 12.12 -11.29 16.28
CA LEU A 196 12.21 -9.96 15.69
C LEU A 196 12.79 -10.03 14.28
N SER A 197 12.80 -11.21 13.67
CA SER A 197 13.33 -11.44 12.32
C SER A 197 12.60 -10.61 11.28
N ARG A 198 13.29 -10.29 10.19
CA ARG A 198 12.80 -9.49 9.07
C ARG A 198 12.77 -10.30 7.79
N GLY A 199 11.98 -9.85 6.83
CA GLY A 199 11.67 -10.56 5.61
C GLY A 199 10.42 -11.43 5.76
N GLU A 200 10.10 -12.20 4.73
CA GLU A 200 8.99 -13.16 4.77
C GLU A 200 9.48 -14.44 5.43
N ILE A 201 9.06 -14.69 6.67
CA ILE A 201 9.47 -15.87 7.45
C ILE A 201 8.34 -16.88 7.45
N THR A 202 8.66 -18.10 7.04
CA THR A 202 7.71 -19.23 7.00
C THR A 202 8.01 -20.31 8.02
N SER A 203 9.24 -20.35 8.58
CA SER A 203 9.57 -21.30 9.62
C SER A 203 10.59 -20.77 10.62
N TRP A 204 10.49 -21.25 11.85
CA TRP A 204 11.35 -20.93 12.98
C TRP A 204 11.92 -22.21 13.57
N ARG A 205 13.16 -22.16 14.03
CA ARG A 205 13.80 -23.21 14.81
C ARG A 205 14.71 -22.59 15.85
N TRP A 206 14.32 -22.75 17.08
CA TRP A 206 15.08 -22.37 18.25
C TRP A 206 15.91 -23.54 18.75
N ASP A 207 17.13 -23.25 19.15
CA ASP A 207 18.03 -24.12 19.89
C ASP A 207 18.39 -23.36 21.15
N PHE A 208 18.01 -23.89 22.33
CA PHE A 208 18.16 -23.17 23.58
C PHE A 208 19.55 -23.39 24.21
N GLY A 209 20.40 -24.23 23.60
CA GLY A 209 21.77 -24.49 24.05
C GLY A 209 21.90 -25.52 25.16
N ASP A 210 20.81 -26.06 25.66
CA ASP A 210 20.75 -27.10 26.70
C ASP A 210 20.35 -28.50 26.13
N GLY A 211 20.22 -28.58 24.80
CA GLY A 211 19.80 -29.77 24.08
C GLY A 211 18.32 -29.75 23.69
N GLU A 212 17.54 -28.80 24.20
CA GLU A 212 16.14 -28.64 23.88
C GLU A 212 15.96 -27.63 22.71
N SER A 213 14.84 -27.76 22.01
CA SER A 213 14.53 -26.92 20.87
C SER A 213 13.03 -26.64 20.71
N SER A 214 12.66 -25.58 19.98
CA SER A 214 11.26 -25.26 19.65
C SER A 214 11.13 -24.82 18.19
N ARG A 215 9.93 -24.99 17.62
CA ARG A 215 9.52 -24.46 16.31
C ARG A 215 8.48 -23.36 16.40
N GLU A 216 8.07 -22.99 17.59
CA GLU A 216 7.16 -21.89 17.82
C GLU A 216 7.81 -20.58 17.43
N ARG A 217 7.02 -19.63 16.95
CA ARG A 217 7.53 -18.29 16.64
C ARG A 217 8.01 -17.55 17.88
N HIS A 218 7.30 -17.67 19.00
CA HIS A 218 7.57 -17.01 20.26
C HIS A 218 7.53 -18.01 21.43
N PRO A 219 8.55 -18.89 21.56
CA PRO A 219 8.52 -19.92 22.57
C PRO A 219 8.79 -19.39 23.97
N THR A 220 8.31 -20.14 24.96
CA THR A 220 8.76 -20.05 26.35
C THR A 220 9.52 -21.32 26.71
N HIS A 221 10.71 -21.18 27.29
CA HIS A 221 11.57 -22.29 27.67
C HIS A 221 11.96 -22.20 29.14
N ARG A 222 12.04 -23.37 29.79
CA ARG A 222 12.49 -23.53 31.19
C ARG A 222 13.78 -24.32 31.22
N TYR A 223 14.85 -23.69 31.64
CA TYR A 223 16.15 -24.38 31.82
C TYR A 223 16.17 -25.26 33.05
N ALA A 224 16.56 -26.51 32.88
CA ALA A 224 16.64 -27.49 34.00
C ALA A 224 17.75 -27.14 34.99
N LYS A 225 18.86 -26.55 34.53
CA LYS A 225 20.04 -26.20 35.32
C LYS A 225 20.44 -24.74 35.12
N PRO A 226 21.09 -24.11 36.10
CA PRO A 226 21.76 -22.82 35.87
C PRO A 226 22.96 -23.01 34.94
N GLY A 227 23.37 -21.97 34.23
CA GLY A 227 24.52 -21.95 33.33
C GLY A 227 24.43 -20.89 32.26
N GLU A 228 25.46 -20.81 31.44
CA GLU A 228 25.47 -19.98 30.23
C GLU A 228 25.04 -20.84 29.04
N PHE A 229 24.11 -20.34 28.27
CA PHE A 229 23.55 -21.04 27.11
C PHE A 229 23.66 -20.17 25.86
N ILE A 230 24.11 -20.78 24.76
CA ILE A 230 24.10 -20.13 23.45
C ILE A 230 22.76 -20.43 22.79
N VAL A 231 21.86 -19.46 22.82
CA VAL A 231 20.56 -19.60 22.18
C VAL A 231 20.66 -19.17 20.73
N THR A 232 20.21 -20.02 19.83
CA THR A 232 20.24 -19.76 18.39
C THR A 232 18.84 -19.84 17.80
N LEU A 233 18.41 -18.75 17.17
CA LEU A 233 17.26 -18.76 16.28
C LEU A 233 17.74 -18.96 14.84
N ARG A 234 17.14 -19.95 14.16
CA ARG A 234 17.21 -20.12 12.71
C ARG A 234 15.83 -19.85 12.13
N VAL A 235 15.80 -19.04 11.08
CA VAL A 235 14.57 -18.71 10.34
C VAL A 235 14.76 -19.03 8.86
N GLU A 236 13.68 -19.40 8.21
CA GLU A 236 13.66 -19.72 6.80
C GLU A 236 12.43 -19.09 6.15
N GLY A 237 12.57 -18.62 4.95
CA GLY A 237 11.52 -18.07 4.10
C GLY A 237 11.85 -18.21 2.62
N PRO A 238 11.01 -17.72 1.71
CA PRO A 238 11.23 -17.82 0.27
C PRO A 238 12.57 -17.23 -0.18
N GLU A 239 13.04 -16.18 0.53
CA GLU A 239 14.27 -15.45 0.17
C GLU A 239 15.52 -15.96 0.89
N GLY A 240 15.45 -17.14 1.50
CA GLY A 240 16.61 -17.81 2.09
C GLY A 240 16.45 -18.18 3.56
N LYS A 241 17.62 -18.33 4.19
CA LYS A 241 17.74 -18.75 5.60
C LYS A 241 18.68 -17.81 6.32
N ALA A 242 18.36 -17.52 7.57
CA ALA A 242 19.24 -16.75 8.44
C ALA A 242 19.32 -17.36 9.84
N ARG A 243 20.37 -17.00 10.59
CA ARG A 243 20.52 -17.41 11.98
C ARG A 243 21.07 -16.27 12.83
N ARG A 244 20.64 -16.25 14.08
CA ARG A 244 21.18 -15.32 15.09
C ARG A 244 21.39 -16.04 16.39
N SER A 245 22.62 -16.00 16.92
CA SER A 245 22.97 -16.58 18.22
C SER A 245 23.25 -15.45 19.21
N LYS A 246 22.79 -15.61 20.44
CA LYS A 246 23.11 -14.75 21.60
C LYS A 246 23.38 -15.62 22.81
N VAL A 247 24.29 -15.18 23.67
CA VAL A 247 24.55 -15.85 24.94
C VAL A 247 23.50 -15.41 25.95
N TRP A 248 22.97 -16.38 26.68
CA TRP A 248 22.08 -16.18 27.82
C TRP A 248 22.70 -16.84 29.06
N ASP A 249 22.91 -16.04 30.08
CA ASP A 249 23.37 -16.51 31.38
C ASP A 249 22.16 -16.68 32.33
N VAL A 250 21.86 -17.91 32.67
CA VAL A 250 20.84 -18.29 33.66
C VAL A 250 21.45 -18.61 35.01
N THR A 251 22.70 -18.21 35.27
CA THR A 251 23.30 -18.30 36.59
C THR A 251 22.60 -17.33 37.51
N LEU A 252 22.06 -17.82 38.58
CA LEU A 252 21.36 -17.00 39.56
C LEU A 252 22.31 -16.71 40.73
N PRO A 253 22.20 -15.55 41.39
CA PRO A 253 22.87 -15.26 42.63
C PRO A 253 22.36 -16.17 43.76
#